data_10437001f55031180160483000d5e543
#
_entry.id   10437001f55031180160483000d5e543
#
_cell.length_a   1.000
_cell.length_b   1.000
_cell.length_c   1.000
_cell.angle_alpha   90.00
_cell.angle_beta   90.00
_cell.angle_gamma   90.00
#
_symmetry.space_group_name_H-M   'P 1'
#
loop_
_entity.id
_entity.type
_entity.pdbx_description
1 polymer ?
#
loop_
_entity_poly.entity_id
_entity_poly.type
_entity_poly.pdbx_seq_one_letter_code
_entity_poly.pdbx_strand_id
1 'polypeptide(L)'
;MLCRFRKDVLDLDPEYVVILGGTNDIALNNGPMPLEDTYNNIVSMCEIAKVNKVKPVICSVLPCKGYHWRPEVTDAGDQIVRLNKMLKSYAKKNRIKYVDYHSAMKDRENGLPSELSYDGCHATLAGYKIMEEIVLRVLK
;
A
#
# COMPACT_ATOMS: atom_id res chain seq x y z
N MET A 1 -1.27 -12.00 0.39
CA MET A 1 -0.27 -11.63 -0.61
C MET A 1 0.99 -12.49 -0.47
N LEU A 2 1.70 -12.46 0.68
CA LEU A 2 2.98 -13.15 0.86
C LEU A 2 2.93 -14.66 0.49
N CYS A 3 1.97 -15.42 1.00
CA CYS A 3 1.87 -16.87 0.76
C CYS A 3 1.69 -17.25 -0.74
N ARG A 4 1.19 -16.33 -1.56
CA ARG A 4 0.98 -16.54 -2.99
C ARG A 4 2.04 -15.87 -3.86
N PHE A 5 3.01 -15.18 -3.25
CA PHE A 5 3.94 -14.29 -3.96
C PHE A 5 4.75 -15.02 -5.04
N ARG A 6 5.15 -16.27 -4.79
CA ARG A 6 5.84 -17.07 -5.80
C ARG A 6 5.00 -17.23 -7.06
N LYS A 7 3.79 -17.80 -6.90
CA LYS A 7 2.89 -18.08 -8.02
C LYS A 7 2.41 -16.80 -8.73
N ASP A 8 2.07 -15.76 -7.95
CA ASP A 8 1.45 -14.56 -8.50
C ASP A 8 2.48 -13.57 -9.08
N VAL A 9 3.76 -13.70 -8.73
CA VAL A 9 4.82 -12.77 -9.13
C VAL A 9 6.02 -13.50 -9.73
N LEU A 10 6.71 -14.35 -8.95
CA LEU A 10 8.00 -14.88 -9.37
C LEU A 10 7.90 -15.82 -10.58
N ASP A 11 6.87 -16.66 -10.63
CA ASP A 11 6.65 -17.60 -11.73
C ASP A 11 6.29 -16.89 -13.06
N LEU A 12 6.01 -15.58 -13.02
CA LEU A 12 5.75 -14.73 -14.20
C LEU A 12 7.00 -14.01 -14.71
N ASP A 13 8.13 -14.13 -13.99
CA ASP A 13 9.42 -13.52 -14.32
C ASP A 13 9.34 -12.01 -14.70
N PRO A 14 8.70 -11.15 -13.88
CA PRO A 14 8.55 -9.73 -14.19
C PRO A 14 9.84 -8.96 -13.89
N GLU A 15 10.06 -7.85 -14.59
CA GLU A 15 11.15 -6.93 -14.27
C GLU A 15 10.87 -6.18 -12.96
N TYR A 16 9.62 -5.78 -12.74
CA TYR A 16 9.18 -5.04 -11.55
C TYR A 16 7.97 -5.70 -10.90
N VAL A 17 7.87 -5.57 -9.58
CA VAL A 17 6.65 -5.85 -8.83
C VAL A 17 6.24 -4.59 -8.05
N VAL A 18 5.02 -4.11 -8.29
CA VAL A 18 4.42 -2.98 -7.57
C VAL A 18 3.58 -3.54 -6.42
N ILE A 19 3.98 -3.23 -5.18
CA ILE A 19 3.37 -3.77 -3.96
C ILE A 19 2.53 -2.68 -3.30
N LEU A 20 1.22 -2.87 -3.33
CA LEU A 20 0.23 -2.05 -2.63
C LEU A 20 -0.59 -2.96 -1.72
N GLY A 21 -0.51 -2.77 -0.42
CA GLY A 21 -1.22 -3.60 0.57
C GLY A 21 -1.17 -3.00 1.96
N GLY A 22 -1.99 -3.56 2.87
CA GLY A 22 -2.09 -3.15 4.27
C GLY A 22 -3.51 -2.70 4.68
N THR A 23 -4.31 -2.17 3.76
CA THR A 23 -5.69 -1.74 4.03
C THR A 23 -6.53 -2.84 4.68
N ASN A 24 -6.50 -4.05 4.11
CA ASN A 24 -7.29 -5.18 4.62
C ASN A 24 -6.84 -5.65 6.00
N ASP A 25 -5.54 -5.53 6.30
CA ASP A 25 -4.99 -5.90 7.60
C ASP A 25 -5.41 -4.88 8.67
N ILE A 26 -5.31 -3.58 8.37
CA ILE A 26 -5.78 -2.50 9.25
C ILE A 26 -7.31 -2.57 9.44
N ALA A 27 -8.06 -2.92 8.39
CA ALA A 27 -9.50 -3.14 8.46
C ALA A 27 -9.91 -4.44 9.16
N LEU A 28 -8.96 -5.22 9.69
CA LEU A 28 -9.19 -6.51 10.37
C LEU A 28 -9.99 -7.52 9.53
N ASN A 29 -9.92 -7.44 8.19
CA ASN A 29 -10.71 -8.30 7.31
C ASN A 29 -10.32 -9.77 7.40
N ASN A 30 -9.09 -10.08 7.82
CA ASN A 30 -8.57 -11.42 8.04
C ASN A 30 -8.30 -11.73 9.54
N GLY A 31 -8.97 -10.99 10.42
CA GLY A 31 -8.73 -11.05 11.86
C GLY A 31 -7.68 -10.04 12.34
N PRO A 32 -7.45 -9.95 13.67
CA PRO A 32 -6.49 -9.03 14.25
C PRO A 32 -5.06 -9.28 13.73
N MET A 33 -4.41 -8.23 13.26
CA MET A 33 -3.02 -8.28 12.80
C MET A 33 -2.27 -7.05 13.33
N PRO A 34 -1.17 -7.22 14.09
CA PRO A 34 -0.33 -6.10 14.48
C PRO A 34 0.20 -5.35 13.25
N LEU A 35 0.31 -4.03 13.33
CA LEU A 35 0.78 -3.20 12.23
C LEU A 35 2.21 -3.56 11.79
N GLU A 36 3.03 -3.98 12.75
CA GLU A 36 4.38 -4.47 12.55
C GLU A 36 4.41 -5.74 11.68
N ASP A 37 3.43 -6.63 11.82
CA ASP A 37 3.34 -7.85 10.99
C ASP A 37 2.94 -7.51 9.56
N THR A 38 2.02 -6.56 9.38
CA THR A 38 1.69 -6.02 8.05
C THR A 38 2.93 -5.44 7.37
N TYR A 39 3.70 -4.63 8.10
CA TYR A 39 4.97 -4.09 7.62
C TYR A 39 5.98 -5.20 7.27
N ASN A 40 6.19 -6.16 8.16
CA ASN A 40 7.14 -7.27 7.96
C ASN A 40 6.75 -8.15 6.76
N ASN A 41 5.46 -8.36 6.52
CA ASN A 41 4.98 -9.09 5.35
C ASN A 41 5.34 -8.36 4.04
N ILE A 42 5.21 -7.02 4.01
CA ILE A 42 5.58 -6.21 2.83
C ILE A 42 7.10 -6.23 2.63
N VAL A 43 7.87 -6.09 3.71
CA VAL A 43 9.34 -6.19 3.67
C VAL A 43 9.77 -7.56 3.13
N SER A 44 9.18 -8.65 3.63
CA SER A 44 9.48 -10.01 3.17
C SER A 44 9.22 -10.17 1.66
N MET A 45 8.12 -9.62 1.15
CA MET A 45 7.86 -9.65 -0.30
C MET A 45 8.92 -8.89 -1.10
N CYS A 46 9.40 -7.75 -0.59
CA CYS A 46 10.47 -6.99 -1.22
C CYS A 46 11.79 -7.77 -1.25
N GLU A 47 12.14 -8.43 -0.14
CA GLU A 47 13.37 -9.23 -0.03
C GLU A 47 13.32 -10.45 -0.94
N ILE A 48 12.20 -11.16 -0.96
CA ILE A 48 11.97 -12.29 -1.87
C ILE A 48 12.08 -11.83 -3.34
N ALA A 49 11.48 -10.70 -3.70
CA ALA A 49 11.60 -10.14 -5.05
C ALA A 49 13.07 -9.89 -5.41
N LYS A 50 13.82 -9.19 -4.55
CA LYS A 50 15.24 -8.85 -4.77
C LYS A 50 16.13 -10.07 -4.96
N VAL A 51 15.95 -11.11 -4.13
CA VAL A 51 16.72 -12.37 -4.24
C VAL A 51 16.45 -13.05 -5.58
N ASN A 52 15.23 -12.91 -6.12
CA ASN A 52 14.85 -13.45 -7.42
C ASN A 52 15.06 -12.46 -8.59
N LYS A 53 15.85 -11.39 -8.39
CA LYS A 53 16.19 -10.36 -9.40
C LYS A 53 14.99 -9.54 -9.91
N VAL A 54 13.85 -9.60 -9.24
CA VAL A 54 12.68 -8.76 -9.50
C VAL A 54 12.86 -7.44 -8.71
N LYS A 55 12.63 -6.31 -9.35
CA LYS A 55 12.76 -4.98 -8.73
C LYS A 55 11.47 -4.62 -7.98
N PRO A 56 11.45 -4.61 -6.62
CA PRO A 56 10.25 -4.20 -5.90
C PRO A 56 10.04 -2.68 -5.98
N VAL A 57 8.77 -2.28 -6.02
CA VAL A 57 8.32 -0.90 -5.89
C VAL A 57 7.25 -0.88 -4.81
N ILE A 58 7.47 -0.12 -3.74
CA ILE A 58 6.55 -0.04 -2.61
C ILE A 58 5.60 1.14 -2.83
N CYS A 59 4.30 0.89 -2.69
CA CYS A 59 3.30 1.96 -2.67
C CYS A 59 2.89 2.29 -1.23
N SER A 60 2.60 3.56 -0.97
CA SER A 60 1.88 3.91 0.25
C SER A 60 0.47 3.32 0.21
N VAL A 61 -0.04 2.91 1.35
CA VAL A 61 -1.46 2.62 1.53
C VAL A 61 -2.26 3.89 1.24
N LEU A 62 -3.38 3.77 0.55
CA LEU A 62 -4.26 4.89 0.23
C LEU A 62 -4.81 5.55 1.51
N PRO A 63 -5.14 6.85 1.46
CA PRO A 63 -5.80 7.51 2.58
C PRO A 63 -7.13 6.82 2.91
N CYS A 64 -7.43 6.67 4.20
CA CYS A 64 -8.74 6.20 4.66
C CYS A 64 -8.92 6.62 6.13
N LYS A 65 -10.02 7.30 6.45
CA LYS A 65 -10.32 7.73 7.83
C LYS A 65 -10.83 6.59 8.70
N GLY A 66 -11.53 5.65 8.09
CA GLY A 66 -12.19 4.52 8.76
C GLY A 66 -12.94 3.67 7.76
N TYR A 67 -13.44 2.56 8.23
CA TYR A 67 -14.12 1.55 7.42
C TYR A 67 -15.58 1.44 7.89
N HIS A 68 -16.55 1.77 7.03
CA HIS A 68 -17.97 1.69 7.41
C HIS A 68 -18.41 0.28 7.80
N TRP A 69 -17.72 -0.75 7.32
CA TRP A 69 -17.97 -2.16 7.69
C TRP A 69 -17.14 -2.64 8.90
N ARG A 70 -16.33 -1.76 9.49
CA ARG A 70 -15.51 -2.00 10.69
C ARG A 70 -15.48 -0.75 11.58
N PRO A 71 -16.64 -0.33 12.11
CA PRO A 71 -16.73 0.89 12.90
C PRO A 71 -15.91 0.86 14.20
N GLU A 72 -15.53 -0.34 14.65
CA GLU A 72 -14.65 -0.52 15.80
C GLU A 72 -13.18 -0.09 15.53
N VAL A 73 -12.77 0.01 14.29
CA VAL A 73 -11.43 0.51 13.89
C VAL A 73 -11.50 2.03 13.79
N THR A 74 -11.31 2.70 14.92
CA THR A 74 -11.48 4.16 15.03
C THR A 74 -10.23 4.97 14.68
N ASP A 75 -9.08 4.32 14.53
CA ASP A 75 -7.75 4.91 14.29
C ASP A 75 -7.12 4.51 12.95
N ALA A 76 -7.93 4.09 11.98
CA ALA A 76 -7.47 3.60 10.69
C ALA A 76 -6.51 4.59 9.99
N GLY A 77 -6.87 5.88 9.96
CA GLY A 77 -6.05 6.92 9.35
C GLY A 77 -4.66 7.04 10.00
N ASP A 78 -4.60 6.97 11.33
CA ASP A 78 -3.32 7.03 12.07
C ASP A 78 -2.46 5.79 11.83
N GLN A 79 -3.07 4.60 11.80
CA GLN A 79 -2.39 3.36 11.47
C GLN A 79 -1.81 3.40 10.05
N ILE A 80 -2.57 3.91 9.07
CA ILE A 80 -2.12 4.09 7.67
C ILE A 80 -0.91 5.05 7.62
N VAL A 81 -0.97 6.18 8.29
CA VAL A 81 0.13 7.15 8.34
C VAL A 81 1.39 6.51 8.95
N ARG A 82 1.24 5.76 10.05
CA ARG A 82 2.35 5.04 10.70
C ARG A 82 2.97 4.01 9.77
N LEU A 83 2.15 3.15 9.15
CA LEU A 83 2.61 2.13 8.20
C LEU A 83 3.35 2.76 7.02
N ASN A 84 2.77 3.81 6.42
CA ASN A 84 3.38 4.53 5.30
C ASN A 84 4.74 5.14 5.67
N LYS A 85 4.88 5.68 6.88
CA LYS A 85 6.16 6.18 7.40
C LYS A 85 7.21 5.08 7.50
N MET A 86 6.83 3.90 8.02
CA MET A 86 7.73 2.74 8.13
C MET A 86 8.16 2.25 6.75
N LEU A 87 7.21 2.08 5.83
CA LEU A 87 7.47 1.64 4.45
C LEU A 87 8.36 2.62 3.68
N LYS A 88 8.11 3.93 3.79
CA LYS A 88 8.92 4.98 3.16
C LYS A 88 10.36 4.97 3.70
N SER A 89 10.52 4.80 5.01
CA SER A 89 11.83 4.68 5.64
C SER A 89 12.61 3.46 5.15
N TYR A 90 11.95 2.28 5.10
CA TYR A 90 12.53 1.06 4.58
C TYR A 90 12.93 1.20 3.10
N ALA A 91 12.04 1.74 2.26
CA ALA A 91 12.30 1.97 0.85
C ALA A 91 13.55 2.84 0.65
N LYS A 92 13.64 3.97 1.38
CA LYS A 92 14.80 4.87 1.34
C LYS A 92 16.10 4.15 1.74
N LYS A 93 16.09 3.44 2.87
CA LYS A 93 17.26 2.70 3.39
C LYS A 93 17.75 1.64 2.41
N ASN A 94 16.84 0.97 1.70
CA ASN A 94 17.12 -0.14 0.81
C ASN A 94 17.18 0.25 -0.68
N ARG A 95 17.11 1.53 -1.01
CA ARG A 95 17.12 2.07 -2.39
C ARG A 95 16.02 1.46 -3.27
N ILE A 96 14.84 1.23 -2.66
CA ILE A 96 13.64 0.75 -3.34
C ILE A 96 12.82 1.97 -3.79
N LYS A 97 12.27 1.93 -5.00
CA LYS A 97 11.35 2.96 -5.48
C LYS A 97 10.10 3.01 -4.60
N TYR A 98 9.65 4.21 -4.23
CA TYR A 98 8.48 4.43 -3.39
C TYR A 98 7.46 5.30 -4.11
N VAL A 99 6.23 4.84 -4.19
CA VAL A 99 5.09 5.54 -4.81
C VAL A 99 4.22 6.13 -3.71
N ASP A 100 4.20 7.45 -3.58
CA ASP A 100 3.48 8.15 -2.52
C ASP A 100 2.07 8.55 -2.96
N TYR A 101 1.16 7.57 -3.08
CA TYR A 101 -0.25 7.82 -3.35
C TYR A 101 -0.94 8.60 -2.23
N HIS A 102 -0.60 8.25 -0.96
CA HIS A 102 -1.23 8.85 0.21
C HIS A 102 -1.10 10.38 0.22
N SER A 103 0.11 10.89 0.06
CA SER A 103 0.34 12.34 0.10
C SER A 103 -0.34 13.07 -1.05
N ALA A 104 -0.50 12.43 -2.21
CA ALA A 104 -1.08 13.03 -3.41
C ALA A 104 -2.61 12.99 -3.42
N MET A 105 -3.23 12.05 -2.70
CA MET A 105 -4.67 11.77 -2.81
C MET A 105 -5.46 12.09 -1.54
N LYS A 106 -4.80 12.41 -0.43
CA LYS A 106 -5.47 12.66 0.84
C LYS A 106 -6.13 14.03 0.91
N ASP A 107 -7.25 14.10 1.61
CA ASP A 107 -7.83 15.35 2.11
C ASP A 107 -7.10 15.87 3.35
N ARG A 108 -7.63 16.96 3.96
CA ARG A 108 -7.06 17.59 5.16
C ARG A 108 -7.10 16.71 6.41
N GLU A 109 -7.92 15.67 6.41
CA GLU A 109 -8.13 14.75 7.53
C GLU A 109 -7.54 13.34 7.26
N ASN A 110 -6.64 13.22 6.27
CA ASN A 110 -6.02 11.97 5.85
C ASN A 110 -7.00 10.92 5.28
N GLY A 111 -8.15 11.36 4.74
CA GLY A 111 -9.10 10.49 4.06
C GLY A 111 -9.02 10.62 2.54
N LEU A 112 -9.67 9.70 1.81
CA LEU A 112 -9.94 9.87 0.39
C LEU A 112 -11.13 10.82 0.22
N PRO A 113 -10.99 11.91 -0.56
CA PRO A 113 -12.11 12.78 -0.87
C PRO A 113 -13.17 12.07 -1.70
N SER A 114 -14.43 12.57 -1.63
CA SER A 114 -15.59 11.96 -2.29
C SER A 114 -15.46 11.87 -3.80
N GLU A 115 -14.71 12.74 -4.43
CA GLU A 115 -14.41 12.73 -5.87
C GLU A 115 -13.52 11.53 -6.26
N LEU A 116 -12.75 11.01 -5.32
CA LEU A 116 -11.81 9.91 -5.56
C LEU A 116 -12.27 8.57 -4.96
N SER A 117 -13.33 8.56 -4.14
CA SER A 117 -13.84 7.36 -3.50
C SER A 117 -15.31 7.50 -3.13
N TYR A 118 -16.14 6.48 -3.37
CA TYR A 118 -17.54 6.46 -2.95
C TYR A 118 -17.72 6.00 -1.50
N ASP A 119 -16.78 5.23 -0.97
CA ASP A 119 -16.85 4.62 0.36
C ASP A 119 -15.72 5.07 1.31
N GLY A 120 -14.88 6.01 0.86
CA GLY A 120 -13.74 6.53 1.62
C GLY A 120 -12.52 5.61 1.66
N CYS A 121 -12.57 4.45 0.98
CA CYS A 121 -11.50 3.45 1.00
C CYS A 121 -11.06 3.01 -0.41
N HIS A 122 -12.00 2.71 -1.29
CA HIS A 122 -11.71 2.21 -2.63
C HIS A 122 -11.71 3.36 -3.65
N ALA A 123 -10.66 3.42 -4.48
CA ALA A 123 -10.53 4.47 -5.48
C ALA A 123 -11.56 4.31 -6.61
N THR A 124 -12.16 5.43 -7.04
CA THR A 124 -12.94 5.53 -8.27
C THR A 124 -12.05 5.53 -9.51
N LEU A 125 -12.65 5.54 -10.70
CA LEU A 125 -11.89 5.72 -11.94
C LEU A 125 -11.04 7.02 -11.93
N ALA A 126 -11.55 8.09 -11.35
CA ALA A 126 -10.80 9.35 -11.19
C ALA A 126 -9.58 9.14 -10.26
N GLY A 127 -9.77 8.41 -9.16
CA GLY A 127 -8.67 8.05 -8.25
C GLY A 127 -7.61 7.18 -8.94
N TYR A 128 -8.02 6.17 -9.70
CA TYR A 128 -7.08 5.32 -10.45
C TYR A 128 -6.28 6.08 -11.51
N LYS A 129 -6.86 7.07 -12.20
CA LYS A 129 -6.11 7.93 -13.13
C LYS A 129 -4.99 8.70 -12.46
N ILE A 130 -5.24 9.22 -11.24
CA ILE A 130 -4.20 9.89 -10.45
C ILE A 130 -3.11 8.87 -10.03
N MET A 131 -3.52 7.68 -9.59
CA MET A 131 -2.56 6.62 -9.22
C MET A 131 -1.67 6.21 -10.40
N GLU A 132 -2.26 6.06 -11.60
CA GLU A 132 -1.52 5.75 -12.83
C GLU A 132 -0.45 6.80 -13.13
N GLU A 133 -0.81 8.09 -13.11
CA GLU A 133 0.14 9.17 -13.34
C GLU A 133 1.32 9.14 -12.35
N ILE A 134 1.03 8.88 -11.06
CA ILE A 134 2.04 8.87 -10.01
C ILE A 134 2.99 7.69 -10.18
N VAL A 135 2.46 6.47 -10.39
CA VAL A 135 3.31 5.27 -10.54
C VAL A 135 4.16 5.34 -11.79
N LEU A 136 3.63 5.83 -12.91
CA LEU A 136 4.38 5.96 -14.16
C LEU A 136 5.55 6.95 -14.04
N ARG A 137 5.41 8.03 -13.25
CA ARG A 137 6.53 8.95 -12.96
C ARG A 137 7.64 8.28 -12.16
N VAL A 138 7.31 7.34 -11.29
CA VAL A 138 8.28 6.63 -10.46
C VAL A 138 8.96 5.49 -11.23
N LEU A 139 8.25 4.85 -12.17
CA LEU A 139 8.79 3.72 -12.96
C LEU A 139 9.74 4.19 -14.06
N LYS A 140 9.50 5.35 -14.65
CA LYS A 140 10.44 6.00 -15.60
C LYS A 140 11.75 6.36 -14.91
#